data_db79e0a5e658637a20cb0a9aa023faa1
#
_entry.id   db79e0a5e658637a20cb0a9aa023faa1
#
_cell.length_a   1.000
_cell.length_b   1.000
_cell.length_c   1.000
_cell.angle_alpha   90.00
_cell.angle_beta   90.00
_cell.angle_gamma   90.00
#
_symmetry.space_group_name_H-M   'P 1'
#
loop_
_entity.id
_entity.type
_entity.pdbx_description
1 polymer ?
#
loop_
_entity_poly.entity_id
_entity_poly.type
_entity_poly.pdbx_seq_one_letter_code
_entity_poly.pdbx_strand_id
1 'polypeptide(L)'
;MEKQHNRGQDGAGLAMVKLNIEPGNPYLHRMRSNAPQPIADLFFKIGQEIQELEKYQPDIKQHPGLMKGHLPFLGELLLGHLRYGTQGKNNVEFCHPFIKRDLMPGKNLALAGNFNLVNTDELFEQIGVNPGDFQKQSDLAAMMEVVHHYLVKEDEANPNNANITNVLKNATPIFDGGYTIGGLLGNGHSFIMRDAHGIRPAYYYINDEVIVAASERAAIRTTFNVGENEVQELMPGTALIVDDLGNYRIEKILEPKERRA
;
A
#
# COMPACT_ATOMS: atom_id res chain seq x y z
N MET A 1 -8.84 -9.01 2.57
CA MET A 1 -8.69 -9.57 1.21
C MET A 1 -9.81 -10.55 0.88
N GLU A 2 -10.10 -11.56 1.68
CA GLU A 2 -11.18 -12.54 1.43
C GLU A 2 -12.54 -11.93 1.07
N LYS A 3 -12.95 -10.88 1.78
CA LYS A 3 -14.23 -10.20 1.51
C LYS A 3 -14.27 -9.40 0.20
N GLN A 4 -13.14 -9.31 -0.50
CA GLN A 4 -13.00 -8.63 -1.79
C GLN A 4 -12.52 -9.57 -2.91
N HIS A 5 -12.51 -10.90 -2.69
CA HIS A 5 -11.96 -11.86 -3.65
C HIS A 5 -12.58 -11.75 -5.06
N ASN A 6 -13.84 -11.33 -5.17
CA ASN A 6 -14.55 -11.12 -6.43
C ASN A 6 -13.96 -9.96 -7.27
N ARG A 7 -13.14 -9.10 -6.67
CA ARG A 7 -12.55 -7.91 -7.31
C ARG A 7 -11.20 -8.17 -7.95
N GLY A 8 -10.61 -9.34 -7.74
CA GLY A 8 -9.36 -9.71 -8.36
C GLY A 8 -9.02 -11.16 -8.03
N GLN A 9 -9.07 -12.00 -9.05
CA GLN A 9 -8.85 -13.45 -8.91
C GLN A 9 -7.54 -13.91 -9.55
N ASP A 10 -6.89 -13.02 -10.33
CA ASP A 10 -5.72 -13.36 -11.13
C ASP A 10 -4.39 -13.13 -10.40
N GLY A 11 -4.47 -12.65 -9.18
CA GLY A 11 -3.31 -12.48 -8.33
C GLY A 11 -3.63 -11.76 -7.03
N ALA A 12 -2.77 -11.94 -6.06
CA ALA A 12 -2.84 -11.29 -4.76
C ALA A 12 -1.44 -10.89 -4.28
N GLY A 13 -1.38 -9.86 -3.47
CA GLY A 13 -0.15 -9.49 -2.81
C GLY A 13 -0.40 -8.78 -1.48
N LEU A 14 0.59 -8.89 -0.63
CA LEU A 14 0.62 -8.31 0.70
C LEU A 14 1.99 -7.69 0.94
N ALA A 15 2.02 -6.44 1.37
CA ALA A 15 3.19 -5.83 1.99
C ALA A 15 2.89 -5.52 3.45
N MET A 16 3.93 -5.47 4.27
CA MET A 16 3.82 -5.17 5.67
C MET A 16 5.05 -4.43 6.16
N VAL A 17 4.83 -3.49 7.09
CA VAL A 17 5.88 -2.83 7.87
C VAL A 17 5.69 -3.18 9.35
N LYS A 18 6.79 -3.57 9.99
CA LYS A 18 6.87 -3.78 11.44
C LYS A 18 7.34 -2.48 12.10
N LEU A 19 6.62 -2.05 13.12
CA LEU A 19 7.03 -0.93 13.96
C LEU A 19 7.90 -1.42 15.13
N ASN A 20 8.72 -0.55 15.65
CA ASN A 20 9.51 -0.79 16.87
C ASN A 20 10.29 -2.12 16.81
N ILE A 21 10.95 -2.38 15.69
CA ILE A 21 11.83 -3.54 15.50
C ILE A 21 13.28 -3.13 15.81
N GLU A 22 14.04 -4.05 16.41
CA GLU A 22 15.45 -3.77 16.69
C GLU A 22 16.24 -3.55 15.41
N PRO A 23 17.19 -2.59 15.39
CA PRO A 23 18.05 -2.33 14.24
C PRO A 23 18.75 -3.60 13.74
N GLY A 24 18.77 -3.76 12.41
CA GLY A 24 19.34 -4.92 11.74
C GLY A 24 18.33 -6.03 11.43
N ASN A 25 17.14 -6.00 12.03
CA ASN A 25 16.07 -6.93 11.67
C ASN A 25 15.26 -6.43 10.46
N PRO A 26 14.81 -7.33 9.58
CA PRO A 26 13.94 -6.98 8.47
C PRO A 26 12.58 -6.45 8.98
N TYR A 27 12.18 -5.28 8.53
CA TYR A 27 10.94 -4.63 8.94
C TYR A 27 9.93 -4.44 7.79
N LEU A 28 10.39 -4.41 6.53
CA LEU A 28 9.53 -4.28 5.35
C LEU A 28 9.51 -5.61 4.58
N HIS A 29 8.35 -6.22 4.50
CA HIS A 29 8.13 -7.50 3.85
C HIS A 29 7.12 -7.37 2.72
N ARG A 30 7.23 -8.25 1.72
CA ARG A 30 6.28 -8.39 0.64
C ARG A 30 6.18 -9.83 0.19
N MET A 31 4.95 -10.31 -0.03
CA MET A 31 4.66 -11.57 -0.68
C MET A 31 3.62 -11.37 -1.78
N ARG A 32 3.74 -12.09 -2.88
CA ARG A 32 2.83 -12.03 -4.02
C ARG A 32 2.55 -13.43 -4.54
N SER A 33 1.36 -13.63 -5.11
CA SER A 33 0.96 -14.88 -5.72
C SER A 33 0.09 -14.63 -6.94
N ASN A 34 0.27 -15.43 -7.97
CA ASN A 34 -0.59 -15.56 -9.16
C ASN A 34 -1.07 -17.02 -9.33
N ALA A 35 -1.05 -17.80 -8.25
CA ALA A 35 -1.63 -19.14 -8.21
C ALA A 35 -3.15 -19.10 -8.49
N PRO A 36 -3.78 -20.22 -8.85
CA PRO A 36 -5.23 -20.27 -9.11
C PRO A 36 -6.09 -19.81 -7.93
N GLN A 37 -5.57 -19.90 -6.71
CA GLN A 37 -6.18 -19.40 -5.47
C GLN A 37 -5.16 -18.50 -4.75
N PRO A 38 -4.92 -17.28 -5.25
CA PRO A 38 -3.76 -16.49 -4.85
C PRO A 38 -3.81 -16.05 -3.37
N ILE A 39 -4.99 -15.78 -2.82
CA ILE A 39 -5.14 -15.43 -1.40
C ILE A 39 -4.78 -16.62 -0.52
N ALA A 40 -5.34 -17.82 -0.83
CA ALA A 40 -5.07 -19.04 -0.06
C ALA A 40 -3.57 -19.40 -0.13
N ASP A 41 -2.94 -19.27 -1.30
CA ASP A 41 -1.50 -19.51 -1.48
C ASP A 41 -0.64 -18.56 -0.63
N LEU A 42 -0.99 -17.27 -0.57
CA LEU A 42 -0.28 -16.31 0.29
C LEU A 42 -0.34 -16.70 1.77
N PHE A 43 -1.54 -16.96 2.29
CA PHE A 43 -1.69 -17.30 3.70
C PHE A 43 -1.15 -18.69 4.03
N PHE A 44 -1.18 -19.62 3.08
CA PHE A 44 -0.52 -20.92 3.24
C PHE A 44 1.00 -20.76 3.40
N LYS A 45 1.66 -19.96 2.56
CA LYS A 45 3.09 -19.69 2.65
C LYS A 45 3.47 -19.00 3.97
N ILE A 46 2.69 -18.01 4.40
CA ILE A 46 2.88 -17.36 5.71
C ILE A 46 2.76 -18.39 6.84
N GLY A 47 1.74 -19.24 6.78
CA GLY A 47 1.55 -20.31 7.76
C GLY A 47 2.69 -21.33 7.80
N GLN A 48 3.28 -21.66 6.65
CA GLN A 48 4.46 -22.53 6.58
C GLN A 48 5.67 -21.94 7.30
N GLU A 49 5.96 -20.63 7.10
CA GLU A 49 7.07 -19.95 7.79
C GLU A 49 6.89 -19.99 9.31
N ILE A 50 5.65 -19.82 9.80
CA ILE A 50 5.33 -19.95 11.23
C ILE A 50 5.59 -21.37 11.73
N GLN A 51 5.12 -22.38 10.98
CA GLN A 51 5.30 -23.77 11.35
C GLN A 51 6.79 -24.20 11.34
N GLU A 52 7.56 -23.69 10.40
CA GLU A 52 9.00 -23.96 10.37
C GLU A 52 9.71 -23.36 11.58
N LEU A 53 9.42 -22.10 11.94
CA LEU A 53 9.99 -21.51 13.14
C LEU A 53 9.64 -22.26 14.40
N GLU A 54 8.41 -22.76 14.54
CA GLU A 54 7.96 -23.57 15.67
C GLU A 54 8.71 -24.89 15.82
N LYS A 55 9.16 -25.51 14.72
CA LYS A 55 9.98 -26.73 14.79
C LYS A 55 11.33 -26.48 15.44
N TYR A 56 11.91 -25.29 15.21
CA TYR A 56 13.23 -24.93 15.76
C TYR A 56 13.11 -24.26 17.15
N GLN A 57 11.99 -23.60 17.42
CA GLN A 57 11.72 -22.88 18.66
C GLN A 57 10.27 -23.16 19.12
N PRO A 58 9.99 -24.31 19.76
CA PRO A 58 8.63 -24.72 20.12
C PRO A 58 7.86 -23.70 20.99
N ASP A 59 8.58 -22.95 21.83
CA ASP A 59 7.99 -21.98 22.74
C ASP A 59 7.86 -20.58 22.13
N ILE A 60 8.18 -20.39 20.84
CA ILE A 60 8.22 -19.07 20.19
C ILE A 60 6.90 -18.29 20.31
N LYS A 61 5.75 -19.01 20.31
CA LYS A 61 4.42 -18.40 20.48
C LYS A 61 4.22 -17.75 21.86
N GLN A 62 5.01 -18.14 22.86
CA GLN A 62 4.98 -17.56 24.20
C GLN A 62 5.80 -16.25 24.25
N HIS A 63 6.55 -15.95 23.20
CA HIS A 63 7.43 -14.80 23.08
C HIS A 63 7.10 -13.92 21.87
N PRO A 64 5.98 -13.15 21.90
CA PRO A 64 5.50 -12.37 20.74
C PRO A 64 6.54 -11.42 20.14
N GLY A 65 7.38 -10.80 20.96
CA GLY A 65 8.46 -9.91 20.50
C GLY A 65 9.52 -10.63 19.67
N LEU A 66 9.98 -11.81 20.12
CA LEU A 66 10.90 -12.64 19.35
C LEU A 66 10.25 -13.17 18.07
N MET A 67 9.01 -13.62 18.17
CA MET A 67 8.23 -14.07 17.02
C MET A 67 8.11 -12.97 15.98
N LYS A 68 7.81 -11.73 16.38
CA LYS A 68 7.78 -10.56 15.50
C LYS A 68 9.14 -10.28 14.86
N GLY A 69 10.24 -10.44 15.59
CA GLY A 69 11.60 -10.28 15.04
C GLY A 69 11.90 -11.25 13.91
N HIS A 70 11.57 -12.51 14.10
CA HIS A 70 11.93 -13.60 13.18
C HIS A 70 10.98 -13.78 11.99
N LEU A 71 9.67 -13.68 12.23
CA LEU A 71 8.67 -13.97 11.19
C LEU A 71 8.33 -12.74 10.35
N PRO A 72 8.29 -12.87 9.02
CA PRO A 72 7.63 -11.86 8.20
C PRO A 72 6.12 -11.82 8.49
N PHE A 73 5.47 -10.75 8.10
CA PHE A 73 4.02 -10.57 8.23
C PHE A 73 3.44 -10.60 9.66
N LEU A 74 4.26 -10.37 10.68
CA LEU A 74 3.84 -10.07 12.04
C LEU A 74 4.16 -8.61 12.39
N GLY A 75 3.46 -7.69 11.78
CA GLY A 75 3.63 -6.24 11.98
C GLY A 75 2.31 -5.50 11.96
N GLU A 76 2.39 -4.22 12.20
CA GLU A 76 1.24 -3.36 12.46
C GLU A 76 0.64 -2.76 11.18
N LEU A 77 1.46 -2.46 10.17
CA LEU A 77 1.00 -1.86 8.93
C LEU A 77 0.91 -2.91 7.83
N LEU A 78 -0.25 -3.01 7.22
CA LEU A 78 -0.55 -4.01 6.18
C LEU A 78 -1.14 -3.35 4.95
N LEU A 79 -0.63 -3.68 3.76
CA LEU A 79 -1.13 -3.23 2.48
C LEU A 79 -1.42 -4.44 1.59
N GLY A 80 -2.70 -4.77 1.43
CA GLY A 80 -3.16 -5.88 0.59
C GLY A 80 -3.70 -5.40 -0.74
N HIS A 81 -3.50 -6.19 -1.79
CA HIS A 81 -4.07 -5.94 -3.11
C HIS A 81 -4.52 -7.23 -3.78
N LEU A 82 -5.63 -7.15 -4.50
CA LEU A 82 -6.14 -8.21 -5.37
C LEU A 82 -6.07 -7.73 -6.81
N ARG A 83 -5.46 -8.53 -7.68
CA ARG A 83 -5.24 -8.19 -9.08
C ARG A 83 -6.33 -8.76 -9.97
N TYR A 84 -6.82 -7.91 -10.89
CA TYR A 84 -7.55 -8.34 -12.08
C TYR A 84 -6.62 -8.23 -13.28
N GLY A 85 -6.36 -9.34 -13.97
CA GLY A 85 -5.31 -9.46 -14.99
C GLY A 85 -5.68 -8.87 -16.34
N THR A 86 -5.97 -7.56 -16.41
CA THR A 86 -6.29 -6.87 -17.67
C THR A 86 -5.07 -6.60 -18.55
N GLN A 87 -3.89 -6.48 -17.97
CA GLN A 87 -2.60 -6.26 -18.67
C GLN A 87 -1.54 -7.23 -18.17
N GLY A 88 -0.59 -7.58 -19.06
CA GLY A 88 0.64 -8.28 -18.65
C GLY A 88 0.50 -9.74 -18.32
N LYS A 89 -0.46 -10.48 -18.94
CA LYS A 89 -0.70 -11.93 -18.74
C LYS A 89 -0.40 -12.38 -17.30
N ASN A 90 -0.64 -13.56 -16.91
CA ASN A 90 -0.55 -14.10 -15.54
C ASN A 90 0.89 -14.05 -14.92
N ASN A 91 1.53 -12.85 -14.92
CA ASN A 91 2.86 -12.63 -14.38
C ASN A 91 2.77 -12.00 -12.98
N VAL A 92 3.38 -12.68 -11.99
CA VAL A 92 3.46 -12.24 -10.59
C VAL A 92 4.16 -10.89 -10.42
N GLU A 93 5.00 -10.48 -11.35
CA GLU A 93 5.69 -9.19 -11.30
C GLU A 93 4.74 -8.01 -11.36
N PHE A 94 3.57 -8.16 -12.00
CA PHE A 94 2.52 -7.15 -12.02
C PHE A 94 1.56 -7.21 -10.82
N CYS A 95 1.74 -8.16 -9.89
CA CYS A 95 0.95 -8.18 -8.66
C CYS A 95 1.46 -7.09 -7.69
N HIS A 96 0.55 -6.22 -7.26
CA HIS A 96 0.85 -5.25 -6.20
C HIS A 96 0.91 -5.95 -4.82
N PRO A 97 1.51 -5.33 -3.82
CA PRO A 97 2.25 -4.06 -3.80
C PRO A 97 3.60 -4.13 -4.51
N PHE A 98 4.02 -2.99 -5.10
CA PHE A 98 5.42 -2.78 -5.49
C PHE A 98 6.18 -2.23 -4.30
N ILE A 99 7.50 -2.49 -4.25
CA ILE A 99 8.39 -1.96 -3.21
C ILE A 99 9.59 -1.30 -3.85
N LYS A 100 9.91 -0.10 -3.37
CA LYS A 100 11.19 0.56 -3.59
C LYS A 100 11.95 0.59 -2.27
N ARG A 101 13.19 0.08 -2.30
CA ARG A 101 14.05 -0.04 -1.11
C ARG A 101 15.19 0.96 -1.19
N ASP A 102 15.54 1.52 -0.04
CA ASP A 102 16.68 2.39 0.18
C ASP A 102 17.37 1.99 1.49
N LEU A 103 18.57 2.49 1.72
CA LEU A 103 19.30 2.29 2.99
C LEU A 103 18.61 3.01 4.15
N MET A 104 17.97 4.16 3.87
CA MET A 104 17.26 4.95 4.86
C MET A 104 15.81 4.49 4.97
N PRO A 105 15.32 4.13 6.18
CA PRO A 105 13.94 3.68 6.36
C PRO A 105 12.88 4.63 5.83
N GLY A 106 13.05 5.95 6.02
CA GLY A 106 12.13 6.98 5.53
C GLY A 106 11.96 7.00 4.01
N LYS A 107 12.92 6.47 3.25
CA LYS A 107 12.88 6.37 1.78
C LYS A 107 12.32 5.04 1.26
N ASN A 108 12.08 4.06 2.13
CA ASN A 108 11.45 2.81 1.72
C ASN A 108 9.94 3.00 1.51
N LEU A 109 9.44 2.55 0.37
CA LEU A 109 8.04 2.71 -0.01
C LEU A 109 7.48 1.40 -0.55
N ALA A 110 6.35 0.94 0.02
CA ALA A 110 5.47 -0.02 -0.62
C ALA A 110 4.23 0.70 -1.15
N LEU A 111 3.82 0.43 -2.39
CA LEU A 111 2.70 1.10 -3.04
C LEU A 111 1.78 0.07 -3.73
N ALA A 112 0.49 0.27 -3.59
CA ALA A 112 -0.54 -0.49 -4.29
C ALA A 112 -1.73 0.42 -4.62
N GLY A 113 -2.55 0.03 -5.59
CA GLY A 113 -3.74 0.81 -5.89
C GLY A 113 -4.55 0.25 -7.04
N ASN A 114 -5.67 0.95 -7.29
CA ASN A 114 -6.54 0.77 -8.44
C ASN A 114 -6.53 2.08 -9.24
N PHE A 115 -6.09 2.03 -10.48
CA PHE A 115 -5.84 3.22 -11.29
C PHE A 115 -5.95 2.90 -12.78
N ASN A 116 -6.10 3.96 -13.55
CA ASN A 116 -5.94 3.98 -15.01
C ASN A 116 -5.43 5.37 -15.37
N LEU A 117 -4.16 5.46 -15.73
CA LEU A 117 -3.51 6.69 -16.15
C LEU A 117 -3.42 6.74 -17.67
N VAL A 118 -3.45 7.94 -18.22
CA VAL A 118 -3.33 8.18 -19.68
C VAL A 118 -2.00 8.80 -20.08
N ASN A 119 -1.18 9.22 -19.09
CA ASN A 119 0.07 9.94 -19.31
C ASN A 119 1.31 9.24 -18.69
N THR A 120 1.31 7.92 -18.63
CA THR A 120 2.37 7.13 -17.96
C THR A 120 3.78 7.44 -18.50
N ASP A 121 3.95 7.57 -19.82
CA ASP A 121 5.24 7.86 -20.43
C ASP A 121 5.76 9.26 -20.06
N GLU A 122 4.87 10.26 -20.02
CA GLU A 122 5.19 11.63 -19.66
C GLU A 122 5.67 11.75 -18.19
N LEU A 123 5.16 10.87 -17.30
CA LEU A 123 5.56 10.88 -15.90
C LEU A 123 7.06 10.56 -15.72
N PHE A 124 7.61 9.63 -16.49
CA PHE A 124 9.03 9.30 -16.45
C PHE A 124 9.90 10.44 -16.96
N GLU A 125 9.46 11.12 -18.02
CA GLU A 125 10.15 12.28 -18.57
C GLU A 125 10.21 13.43 -17.56
N GLN A 126 9.09 13.72 -16.89
CA GLN A 126 9.00 14.82 -15.90
C GLN A 126 9.93 14.66 -14.70
N ILE A 127 10.21 13.42 -14.28
CA ILE A 127 11.13 13.17 -13.17
C ILE A 127 12.55 12.82 -13.63
N GLY A 128 12.80 12.84 -14.95
CA GLY A 128 14.12 12.58 -15.53
C GLY A 128 14.59 11.12 -15.39
N VAL A 129 13.66 10.18 -15.29
CA VAL A 129 13.94 8.74 -15.18
C VAL A 129 13.79 8.08 -16.55
N ASN A 130 14.79 7.30 -16.96
CA ASN A 130 14.67 6.47 -18.14
C ASN A 130 14.11 5.09 -17.74
N PRO A 131 12.82 4.80 -18.06
CA PRO A 131 12.19 3.56 -17.64
C PRO A 131 12.71 2.35 -18.41
N GLY A 132 12.90 1.23 -17.71
CA GLY A 132 13.08 -0.07 -18.35
C GLY A 132 11.77 -0.61 -18.96
N ASP A 133 11.85 -1.69 -19.72
CA ASP A 133 10.70 -2.27 -20.43
C ASP A 133 9.54 -2.68 -19.50
N PHE A 134 9.84 -3.11 -18.29
CA PHE A 134 8.83 -3.43 -17.27
C PHE A 134 8.08 -2.19 -16.78
N GLN A 135 8.82 -1.11 -16.45
CA GLN A 135 8.23 0.12 -15.95
C GLN A 135 7.28 0.76 -16.97
N LYS A 136 7.59 0.70 -18.27
CA LYS A 136 6.74 1.21 -19.34
C LYS A 136 5.39 0.49 -19.47
N GLN A 137 5.28 -0.72 -18.93
CA GLN A 137 4.08 -1.54 -19.01
C GLN A 137 3.19 -1.44 -17.77
N SER A 138 3.53 -0.57 -16.80
CA SER A 138 2.82 -0.53 -15.52
C SER A 138 2.63 0.90 -15.02
N ASP A 139 1.37 1.35 -14.99
CA ASP A 139 0.99 2.62 -14.37
C ASP A 139 1.52 2.71 -12.92
N LEU A 140 1.46 1.59 -12.16
CA LEU A 140 1.97 1.58 -10.79
C LEU A 140 3.48 1.84 -10.73
N ALA A 141 4.25 1.34 -11.71
CA ALA A 141 5.68 1.61 -11.73
C ALA A 141 5.97 3.10 -11.94
N ALA A 142 5.24 3.76 -12.85
CA ALA A 142 5.36 5.20 -13.05
C ALA A 142 4.95 5.98 -11.79
N MET A 143 3.80 5.63 -11.19
CA MET A 143 3.35 6.26 -9.94
C MET A 143 4.36 6.05 -8.80
N MET A 144 4.92 4.85 -8.68
CA MET A 144 5.96 4.53 -7.70
C MET A 144 7.20 5.41 -7.87
N GLU A 145 7.69 5.57 -9.10
CA GLU A 145 8.85 6.41 -9.37
C GLU A 145 8.59 7.88 -9.01
N VAL A 146 7.42 8.41 -9.37
CA VAL A 146 7.03 9.79 -9.06
C VAL A 146 6.88 10.00 -7.55
N VAL A 147 6.11 9.15 -6.87
CA VAL A 147 5.91 9.29 -5.41
C VAL A 147 7.24 9.14 -4.68
N HIS A 148 8.08 8.18 -5.07
CA HIS A 148 9.38 7.98 -4.46
C HIS A 148 10.35 9.15 -4.72
N HIS A 149 10.33 9.74 -5.91
CA HIS A 149 11.13 10.93 -6.23
C HIS A 149 10.84 12.10 -5.27
N TYR A 150 9.56 12.39 -5.02
CA TYR A 150 9.20 13.44 -4.07
C TYR A 150 9.39 13.02 -2.62
N LEU A 151 9.26 11.73 -2.30
CA LEU A 151 9.59 11.19 -0.97
C LEU A 151 11.07 11.40 -0.64
N VAL A 152 11.96 11.09 -1.57
CA VAL A 152 13.41 11.31 -1.37
C VAL A 152 13.71 12.79 -1.14
N LYS A 153 13.11 13.69 -1.90
CA LYS A 153 13.30 15.13 -1.72
C LYS A 153 12.83 15.63 -0.34
N GLU A 154 11.69 15.17 0.12
CA GLU A 154 11.18 15.53 1.46
C GLU A 154 12.05 14.92 2.57
N ASP A 155 12.51 13.68 2.40
CA ASP A 155 13.37 13.02 3.38
C ASP A 155 14.76 13.67 3.46
N GLU A 156 15.29 14.19 2.36
CA GLU A 156 16.54 14.98 2.36
C GLU A 156 16.41 16.29 3.17
N ALA A 157 15.21 16.88 3.15
CA ALA A 157 14.92 18.09 3.95
C ALA A 157 14.66 17.74 5.44
N ASN A 158 14.04 16.59 5.72
CA ASN A 158 13.68 16.11 7.05
C ASN A 158 13.94 14.60 7.17
N PRO A 159 15.17 14.17 7.44
CA PRO A 159 15.55 12.76 7.47
C PRO A 159 14.68 11.90 8.39
N ASN A 160 14.16 10.79 7.84
CA ASN A 160 13.21 9.87 8.47
C ASN A 160 11.86 10.46 8.91
N ASN A 161 11.59 11.72 8.57
CA ASN A 161 10.36 12.42 8.94
C ASN A 161 9.79 13.21 7.74
N ALA A 162 9.79 12.59 6.55
CA ALA A 162 9.25 13.21 5.35
C ALA A 162 7.76 13.57 5.53
N ASN A 163 7.40 14.79 5.14
CA ASN A 163 6.02 15.25 5.18
C ASN A 163 5.22 14.63 4.03
N ILE A 164 4.42 13.61 4.33
CA ILE A 164 3.63 12.86 3.34
C ILE A 164 2.62 13.76 2.61
N THR A 165 2.07 14.78 3.28
CA THR A 165 1.19 15.77 2.64
C THR A 165 1.92 16.50 1.50
N ASN A 166 3.17 16.93 1.73
CA ASN A 166 3.98 17.58 0.71
C ASN A 166 4.36 16.63 -0.43
N VAL A 167 4.74 15.39 -0.08
CA VAL A 167 5.01 14.34 -1.10
C VAL A 167 3.82 14.18 -2.03
N LEU A 168 2.61 14.00 -1.47
CA LEU A 168 1.40 13.80 -2.26
C LEU A 168 1.01 15.07 -3.05
N LYS A 169 1.12 16.27 -2.46
CA LYS A 169 0.83 17.54 -3.15
C LYS A 169 1.76 17.82 -4.33
N ASN A 170 2.98 17.30 -4.30
CA ASN A 170 3.92 17.42 -5.42
C ASN A 170 3.79 16.28 -6.45
N ALA A 171 3.50 15.07 -6.00
CA ALA A 171 3.41 13.89 -6.87
C ALA A 171 2.09 13.82 -7.64
N THR A 172 0.96 14.06 -6.97
CA THR A 172 -0.35 13.71 -7.54
C THR A 172 -0.92 14.69 -8.57
N PRO A 173 -0.54 15.98 -8.61
CA PRO A 173 -1.03 16.91 -9.64
C PRO A 173 -0.66 16.53 -11.07
N ILE A 174 0.41 15.75 -11.26
CA ILE A 174 0.88 15.33 -12.58
C ILE A 174 0.25 14.00 -13.05
N PHE A 175 -0.54 13.32 -12.22
CA PHE A 175 -1.25 12.10 -12.60
C PHE A 175 -2.52 12.46 -13.36
N ASP A 176 -2.60 12.03 -14.62
CA ASP A 176 -3.81 12.19 -15.43
C ASP A 176 -4.55 10.86 -15.51
N GLY A 177 -5.71 10.80 -14.85
CA GLY A 177 -6.54 9.61 -14.76
C GLY A 177 -7.26 9.45 -13.44
N GLY A 178 -7.97 8.32 -13.30
CA GLY A 178 -8.66 7.94 -12.07
C GLY A 178 -7.84 6.98 -11.22
N TYR A 179 -7.64 7.29 -9.94
CA TYR A 179 -6.85 6.43 -9.08
C TYR A 179 -7.27 6.47 -7.60
N THR A 180 -7.03 5.36 -6.94
CA THR A 180 -6.89 5.27 -5.48
C THR A 180 -5.62 4.48 -5.20
N ILE A 181 -4.69 5.09 -4.49
CA ILE A 181 -3.41 4.49 -4.12
C ILE A 181 -3.24 4.44 -2.60
N GLY A 182 -2.64 3.37 -2.13
CA GLY A 182 -2.22 3.21 -0.73
C GLY A 182 -0.73 2.97 -0.65
N GLY A 183 -0.07 3.57 0.34
CA GLY A 183 1.35 3.44 0.57
C GLY A 183 1.71 3.16 2.01
N LEU A 184 2.77 2.35 2.21
CA LEU A 184 3.44 2.16 3.48
C LEU A 184 4.89 2.61 3.36
N LEU A 185 5.35 3.39 4.33
CA LEU A 185 6.73 3.85 4.42
C LEU A 185 7.50 3.03 5.45
N GLY A 186 8.79 2.85 5.23
CA GLY A 186 9.63 2.06 6.14
C GLY A 186 9.83 2.66 7.52
N ASN A 187 9.54 3.96 7.70
CA ASN A 187 9.54 4.63 9.00
C ASN A 187 8.20 4.49 9.77
N GLY A 188 7.23 3.74 9.23
CA GLY A 188 5.95 3.50 9.89
C GLY A 188 4.81 4.42 9.48
N HIS A 189 5.06 5.41 8.62
CA HIS A 189 3.99 6.22 8.07
C HIS A 189 3.22 5.46 7.00
N SER A 190 1.93 5.81 6.82
CA SER A 190 1.10 5.23 5.78
C SER A 190 0.09 6.24 5.24
N PHE A 191 -0.42 5.98 4.05
CA PHE A 191 -1.46 6.82 3.47
C PHE A 191 -2.37 6.04 2.52
N ILE A 192 -3.58 6.58 2.32
CA ILE A 192 -4.42 6.27 1.18
C ILE A 192 -4.87 7.59 0.56
N MET A 193 -4.73 7.71 -0.77
CA MET A 193 -5.05 8.91 -1.54
C MET A 193 -6.04 8.59 -2.65
N ARG A 194 -7.07 9.43 -2.82
CA ARG A 194 -8.07 9.32 -3.87
C ARG A 194 -7.93 10.47 -4.87
N ASP A 195 -8.08 10.18 -6.16
CA ASP A 195 -8.02 11.17 -7.24
C ASP A 195 -9.01 12.32 -7.08
N ALA A 196 -8.75 13.43 -7.78
CA ALA A 196 -9.55 14.66 -7.69
C ALA A 196 -11.00 14.50 -8.20
N HIS A 197 -11.26 13.57 -9.12
CA HIS A 197 -12.59 13.27 -9.64
C HIS A 197 -13.33 12.20 -8.83
N GLY A 198 -12.63 11.50 -7.93
CA GLY A 198 -13.18 10.39 -7.16
C GLY A 198 -13.65 9.22 -8.02
N ILE A 199 -12.95 8.94 -9.14
CA ILE A 199 -13.32 7.88 -10.08
C ILE A 199 -13.21 6.52 -9.40
N ARG A 200 -12.12 6.30 -8.66
CA ARG A 200 -11.93 5.06 -7.90
C ARG A 200 -12.41 5.24 -6.46
N PRO A 201 -13.19 4.30 -5.92
CA PRO A 201 -13.71 4.42 -4.56
C PRO A 201 -12.63 4.17 -3.50
N ALA A 202 -12.80 4.82 -2.35
CA ALA A 202 -12.05 4.54 -1.13
C ALA A 202 -12.95 4.80 0.08
N TYR A 203 -12.92 3.89 1.02
CA TYR A 203 -13.66 3.96 2.28
C TYR A 203 -12.71 3.67 3.43
N TYR A 204 -13.02 4.22 4.61
CA TYR A 204 -12.24 3.97 5.81
C TYR A 204 -13.14 3.82 7.04
N TYR A 205 -12.59 3.15 8.04
CA TYR A 205 -13.16 2.99 9.37
C TYR A 205 -12.04 3.12 10.39
N ILE A 206 -12.32 3.80 11.49
CA ILE A 206 -11.34 4.08 12.55
C ILE A 206 -12.03 3.85 13.89
N ASN A 207 -11.35 3.13 14.77
CA ASN A 207 -11.69 3.01 16.19
C ASN A 207 -10.41 3.04 17.04
N ASP A 208 -10.52 2.76 18.32
CA ASP A 208 -9.39 2.81 19.26
C ASP A 208 -8.32 1.72 18.99
N GLU A 209 -8.64 0.69 18.22
CA GLU A 209 -7.75 -0.46 17.97
C GLU A 209 -7.18 -0.46 16.55
N VAL A 210 -7.91 0.07 15.56
CA VAL A 210 -7.56 -0.09 14.15
C VAL A 210 -7.96 1.10 13.28
N ILE A 211 -7.09 1.39 12.31
CA ILE A 211 -7.38 2.24 11.16
C ILE A 211 -7.39 1.33 9.93
N VAL A 212 -8.51 1.24 9.24
CA VAL A 212 -8.65 0.42 8.05
C VAL A 212 -9.20 1.22 6.89
N ALA A 213 -8.64 1.00 5.70
CA ALA A 213 -9.16 1.53 4.46
C ALA A 213 -9.31 0.42 3.41
N ALA A 214 -10.33 0.54 2.56
CA ALA A 214 -10.58 -0.41 1.49
C ALA A 214 -11.27 0.27 0.30
N SER A 215 -11.20 -0.35 -0.86
CA SER A 215 -11.92 0.10 -2.06
C SER A 215 -13.43 -0.17 -1.98
N GLU A 216 -13.88 -0.98 -1.02
CA GLU A 216 -15.30 -1.34 -0.85
C GLU A 216 -15.77 -1.20 0.61
N ARG A 217 -16.85 -0.43 0.80
CA ARG A 217 -17.53 -0.26 2.08
C ARG A 217 -17.97 -1.61 2.69
N ALA A 218 -18.51 -2.49 1.85
CA ALA A 218 -19.01 -3.80 2.29
C ALA A 218 -17.92 -4.68 2.90
N ALA A 219 -16.68 -4.60 2.39
CA ALA A 219 -15.54 -5.36 2.90
C ALA A 219 -15.20 -4.96 4.34
N ILE A 220 -15.20 -3.66 4.63
CA ILE A 220 -14.97 -3.15 5.99
C ILE A 220 -16.12 -3.56 6.91
N ARG A 221 -17.37 -3.30 6.49
CA ARG A 221 -18.56 -3.60 7.29
C ARG A 221 -18.62 -5.08 7.69
N THR A 222 -18.40 -5.99 6.75
CA THR A 222 -18.49 -7.43 7.02
C THR A 222 -17.29 -7.96 7.81
N THR A 223 -16.13 -7.32 7.73
CA THR A 223 -14.94 -7.76 8.47
C THR A 223 -15.01 -7.33 9.94
N PHE A 224 -15.41 -6.08 10.19
CA PHE A 224 -15.44 -5.47 11.52
C PHE A 224 -16.83 -5.51 12.17
N ASN A 225 -17.84 -6.03 11.47
CA ASN A 225 -19.25 -6.11 11.92
C ASN A 225 -19.80 -4.73 12.35
N VAL A 226 -19.59 -3.72 11.54
CA VAL A 226 -19.97 -2.33 11.80
C VAL A 226 -21.10 -1.85 10.89
N GLY A 227 -21.84 -0.85 11.36
CA GLY A 227 -22.94 -0.24 10.64
C GLY A 227 -22.51 0.56 9.42
N GLU A 228 -23.47 0.92 8.58
CA GLU A 228 -23.18 1.67 7.34
C GLU A 228 -22.61 3.06 7.62
N ASN A 229 -23.12 3.73 8.65
CA ASN A 229 -22.74 5.09 9.00
C ASN A 229 -21.38 5.18 9.69
N GLU A 230 -20.82 4.05 10.15
CA GLU A 230 -19.51 4.01 10.79
C GLU A 230 -18.37 3.97 9.76
N VAL A 231 -18.68 3.50 8.55
CA VAL A 231 -17.69 3.45 7.45
C VAL A 231 -17.82 4.70 6.58
N GLN A 232 -16.82 5.55 6.64
CA GLN A 232 -16.78 6.81 5.93
C GLN A 232 -16.20 6.65 4.51
N GLU A 233 -16.67 7.49 3.59
CA GLU A 233 -16.05 7.61 2.26
C GLU A 233 -14.91 8.61 2.30
N LEU A 234 -13.76 8.25 1.73
CA LEU A 234 -12.68 9.19 1.51
C LEU A 234 -13.05 10.11 0.34
N MET A 235 -13.13 11.41 0.60
CA MET A 235 -13.59 12.38 -0.39
C MET A 235 -12.61 12.53 -1.56
N PRO A 236 -13.09 12.89 -2.77
CA PRO A 236 -12.22 13.18 -3.91
C PRO A 236 -11.14 14.21 -3.58
N GLY A 237 -9.92 13.98 -4.06
CA GLY A 237 -8.78 14.87 -3.85
C GLY A 237 -8.20 14.86 -2.44
N THR A 238 -8.64 13.96 -1.56
CA THR A 238 -8.14 13.87 -0.17
C THR A 238 -7.29 12.64 0.06
N ALA A 239 -6.45 12.70 1.08
CA ALA A 239 -5.69 11.58 1.60
C ALA A 239 -5.95 11.38 3.10
N LEU A 240 -6.12 10.13 3.52
CA LEU A 240 -5.98 9.69 4.90
C LEU A 240 -4.50 9.37 5.12
N ILE A 241 -3.85 10.05 6.05
CA ILE A 241 -2.43 9.90 6.38
C ILE A 241 -2.33 9.48 7.84
N VAL A 242 -1.52 8.48 8.11
CA VAL A 242 -1.30 7.93 9.46
C VAL A 242 0.21 7.95 9.75
N ASP A 243 0.59 8.41 10.93
CA ASP A 243 1.97 8.39 11.40
C ASP A 243 2.34 7.07 12.11
N ASP A 244 3.60 6.93 12.51
CA ASP A 244 4.15 5.75 13.20
C ASP A 244 3.61 5.54 14.62
N LEU A 245 2.92 6.54 15.19
CA LEU A 245 2.25 6.48 16.48
C LEU A 245 0.76 6.13 16.36
N GLY A 246 0.24 6.02 15.12
CA GLY A 246 -1.17 5.77 14.85
C GLY A 246 -2.04 7.02 14.85
N ASN A 247 -1.47 8.22 14.97
CA ASN A 247 -2.24 9.43 14.78
C ASN A 247 -2.61 9.58 13.30
N TYR A 248 -3.85 9.97 13.04
CA TYR A 248 -4.32 10.12 11.67
C TYR A 248 -4.82 11.54 11.38
N ARG A 249 -4.80 11.89 10.11
CA ARG A 249 -5.41 13.11 9.59
C ARG A 249 -5.93 12.88 8.18
N ILE A 250 -6.97 13.62 7.83
CA ILE A 250 -7.50 13.67 6.47
C ILE A 250 -7.11 15.03 5.89
N GLU A 251 -6.30 14.98 4.82
CA GLU A 251 -5.73 16.16 4.19
C GLU A 251 -6.29 16.36 2.78
N LYS A 252 -6.61 17.61 2.46
CA LYS A 252 -6.89 18.00 1.09
C LYS A 252 -5.57 18.11 0.31
N ILE A 253 -5.41 17.26 -0.67
CA ILE A 253 -4.21 17.18 -1.53
C ILE A 253 -4.44 17.90 -2.85
N LEU A 254 -5.58 17.62 -3.50
CA LEU A 254 -6.01 18.20 -4.77
C LEU A 254 -7.35 18.91 -4.61
N GLU A 255 -7.60 19.92 -5.43
CA GLU A 255 -8.95 20.48 -5.55
C GLU A 255 -9.86 19.42 -6.18
N PRO A 256 -11.01 19.11 -5.54
CA PRO A 256 -11.99 18.25 -6.15
C PRO A 256 -12.46 18.79 -7.49
N LYS A 257 -12.59 17.92 -8.48
CA LYS A 257 -13.07 18.25 -9.82
C LYS A 257 -14.41 17.58 -10.07
N GLU A 258 -15.33 18.29 -10.72
CA GLU A 258 -16.60 17.68 -11.12
C GLU A 258 -16.34 16.54 -12.13
N ARG A 259 -17.09 15.44 -11.96
CA ARG A 259 -17.13 14.40 -12.98
C ARG A 259 -17.79 14.98 -14.22
N ARG A 260 -17.05 15.15 -15.30
CA ARG A 260 -17.66 15.39 -16.61
C ARG A 260 -18.22 14.06 -17.08
N ALA A 261 -19.54 14.05 -17.32
CA ALA A 261 -20.27 12.91 -17.88
C ALA A 261 -19.81 12.63 -19.31
#